data_5d16faf17850ad5f2b09729bd81ed878
#
_entry.id   5d16faf17850ad5f2b09729bd81ed878
#
_cell.length_a   1.000
_cell.length_b   1.000
_cell.length_c   1.000
_cell.angle_alpha   90.00
_cell.angle_beta   90.00
_cell.angle_gamma   90.00
#
_symmetry.space_group_name_H-M   'P 1'
#
loop_
_entity.id
_entity.type
_entity.pdbx_description
1 polymer ?
#
loop_
_entity_poly.entity_id
_entity_poly.type
_entity_poly.pdbx_seq_one_letter_code
_entity_poly.pdbx_strand_id
1 'polypeptide(L)'
;MFDFFFRARYNKGMITQEKLTILTESAKYDVSCSSSGSGRKNAGGIGNGYVSGCCHSFTPDGRCVSLLKIVLSNDCIYDCKYCPNRWSADVPRATATPEEICELTIDFYKRNYIEGLFLSSAVCKNPDYTMERLLLTVKKLRKEYNFHGYIHLKGIPRADEKLMNEAAMYADRMSYNVELPSEKSLKLLAPQKSKESLLLPMKTLALQTEKYKEEKKKGQFKGHFLPAGQTTQMIIGASPEADGQVLRLTQALYRKNGLKRVYYSSYVPVVSDPALPESAAGQLREHRLYQADWLLRFYGFSVEEIVDEGENLSMEYDPKCAWALRNMHLFPVEINRAPLEMLLRVPGIGAKNAYKILEARKYTTLSFESLTKMKVALKRAKHFITCNGKFFGAKQESAIRGLLVAAETQESAEQLNLFSAISTPQNALIALHGQL
;
A
#
# COMPACT_ATOMS: atom_id res chain seq x y z
N MET A 1 17.19 -30.33 -11.64
CA MET A 1 17.79 -30.59 -10.30
C MET A 1 16.97 -30.04 -9.15
N PHE A 2 16.23 -28.93 -9.30
CA PHE A 2 15.31 -28.39 -8.28
C PHE A 2 14.08 -29.28 -8.02
N ASP A 3 13.51 -29.93 -9.02
CA ASP A 3 12.36 -30.85 -8.88
C ASP A 3 12.73 -32.15 -8.13
N PHE A 4 13.96 -32.62 -8.21
CA PHE A 4 14.37 -33.86 -7.58
C PHE A 4 14.63 -33.72 -6.08
N PHE A 5 15.17 -32.55 -5.64
CA PHE A 5 15.36 -32.26 -4.21
C PHE A 5 14.06 -31.88 -3.49
N PHE A 6 13.09 -31.32 -4.20
CA PHE A 6 11.76 -31.03 -3.67
C PHE A 6 10.98 -32.33 -3.42
N ARG A 7 11.07 -33.33 -4.30
CA ARG A 7 10.34 -34.62 -4.16
C ARG A 7 10.87 -35.51 -3.04
N ALA A 8 12.14 -35.46 -2.68
CA ALA A 8 12.74 -36.49 -1.80
C ALA A 8 12.54 -36.26 -0.27
N ARG A 9 12.16 -35.05 0.19
CA ARG A 9 11.89 -34.77 1.61
C ARG A 9 10.45 -34.41 1.96
N TYR A 10 9.55 -34.35 0.97
CA TYR A 10 8.19 -33.84 1.09
C TYR A 10 7.13 -34.90 1.47
N ASN A 11 7.54 -36.08 1.90
CA ASN A 11 6.63 -37.25 2.04
C ASN A 11 6.01 -37.48 3.44
N LYS A 12 5.99 -36.49 4.35
CA LYS A 12 5.13 -36.58 5.56
C LYS A 12 4.69 -35.17 6.01
N GLY A 13 3.47 -34.77 5.63
CA GLY A 13 2.77 -33.62 6.23
C GLY A 13 2.96 -32.27 5.56
N MET A 14 3.72 -32.16 4.47
CA MET A 14 4.00 -30.87 3.81
C MET A 14 2.98 -30.53 2.73
N ILE A 15 2.78 -29.20 2.54
CA ILE A 15 1.91 -28.65 1.50
C ILE A 15 2.31 -29.14 0.10
N THR A 16 1.35 -29.65 -0.70
CA THR A 16 1.63 -30.08 -2.07
C THR A 16 1.91 -28.87 -2.97
N GLN A 17 2.66 -29.10 -4.09
CA GLN A 17 2.97 -28.03 -5.05
C GLN A 17 1.71 -27.40 -5.65
N GLU A 18 0.70 -28.20 -5.97
CA GLU A 18 -0.58 -27.73 -6.50
C GLU A 18 -1.29 -26.83 -5.48
N LYS A 19 -1.44 -27.31 -4.24
CA LYS A 19 -2.03 -26.56 -3.13
C LYS A 19 -1.30 -25.24 -2.87
N LEU A 20 0.05 -25.26 -2.87
CA LEU A 20 0.86 -24.08 -2.72
C LEU A 20 0.59 -23.06 -3.83
N THR A 21 0.54 -23.52 -5.08
CA THR A 21 0.25 -22.66 -6.25
C THR A 21 -1.11 -21.99 -6.09
N ILE A 22 -2.18 -22.73 -5.78
CA ILE A 22 -3.52 -22.19 -5.59
C ILE A 22 -3.54 -21.12 -4.48
N LEU A 23 -2.90 -21.39 -3.34
CA LEU A 23 -2.93 -20.50 -2.19
C LEU A 23 -2.08 -19.23 -2.38
N THR A 24 -0.96 -19.33 -3.08
CA THR A 24 -0.11 -18.16 -3.38
C THR A 24 -0.69 -17.30 -4.50
N GLU A 25 -1.27 -17.90 -5.53
CA GLU A 25 -1.97 -17.16 -6.59
C GLU A 25 -3.21 -16.44 -6.06
N SER A 26 -3.95 -17.05 -5.15
CA SER A 26 -5.09 -16.42 -4.51
C SER A 26 -4.70 -15.20 -3.66
N ALA A 27 -3.48 -15.16 -3.14
CA ALA A 27 -2.97 -14.04 -2.36
C ALA A 27 -2.55 -12.82 -3.20
N LYS A 28 -2.34 -12.94 -4.51
CA LYS A 28 -1.79 -11.86 -5.36
C LYS A 28 -2.64 -10.58 -5.37
N TYR A 29 -3.93 -10.70 -5.16
CA TYR A 29 -4.88 -9.57 -5.13
C TYR A 29 -4.89 -8.78 -3.81
N ASP A 30 -4.24 -9.30 -2.76
CA ASP A 30 -4.06 -8.57 -1.52
C ASP A 30 -2.89 -7.59 -1.67
N VAL A 31 -3.18 -6.29 -1.76
CA VAL A 31 -2.14 -5.26 -1.79
C VAL A 31 -1.71 -4.93 -0.37
N SER A 32 -0.55 -5.38 0.03
CA SER A 32 0.06 -5.02 1.32
C SER A 32 1.44 -4.37 1.16
N CYS A 33 1.94 -4.44 -0.03
CA CYS A 33 3.21 -3.91 -0.47
C CYS A 33 3.26 -4.03 -1.98
N SER A 34 4.06 -3.23 -2.65
CA SER A 34 4.33 -3.38 -4.07
C SER A 34 4.93 -4.76 -4.32
N SER A 35 4.11 -5.70 -4.78
CA SER A 35 4.61 -6.98 -5.25
C SER A 35 5.09 -6.82 -6.69
N SER A 36 6.37 -7.04 -6.93
CA SER A 36 6.90 -7.11 -8.28
C SER A 36 6.40 -8.36 -8.98
N GLY A 37 5.50 -8.20 -9.93
CA GLY A 37 5.03 -9.28 -10.79
C GLY A 37 6.00 -9.55 -11.92
N SER A 38 7.19 -10.14 -11.69
CA SER A 38 8.03 -10.65 -12.77
C SER A 38 7.73 -12.13 -13.00
N GLY A 39 7.17 -12.48 -14.15
CA GLY A 39 6.96 -13.87 -14.57
C GLY A 39 7.83 -14.20 -15.78
N ARG A 40 8.85 -15.05 -15.63
CA ARG A 40 9.63 -15.61 -16.73
C ARG A 40 9.54 -17.12 -16.69
N LYS A 41 9.01 -17.75 -17.74
CA LYS A 41 9.11 -19.21 -17.91
C LYS A 41 10.57 -19.58 -18.14
N ASN A 42 11.05 -20.54 -17.38
CA ASN A 42 12.38 -21.11 -17.62
C ASN A 42 12.35 -21.94 -18.92
N ALA A 43 13.18 -21.54 -19.88
CA ALA A 43 13.35 -22.25 -21.17
C ALA A 43 14.62 -23.14 -21.18
N GLY A 44 14.98 -23.70 -20.01
CA GLY A 44 16.14 -24.62 -19.91
C GLY A 44 17.42 -23.96 -19.34
N GLY A 45 17.36 -22.74 -18.83
CA GLY A 45 18.49 -22.06 -18.19
C GLY A 45 18.48 -22.14 -16.66
N ILE A 46 19.40 -21.42 -16.02
CA ILE A 46 19.47 -21.26 -14.55
C ILE A 46 18.54 -20.14 -14.11
N GLY A 47 17.71 -20.38 -13.08
CA GLY A 47 16.79 -19.40 -12.49
C GLY A 47 15.38 -19.50 -13.07
N ASN A 48 14.42 -19.27 -12.21
CA ASN A 48 13.00 -19.25 -12.56
C ASN A 48 12.38 -17.95 -12.01
N GLY A 49 11.90 -17.09 -12.90
CA GLY A 49 11.19 -15.85 -12.56
C GLY A 49 9.69 -16.07 -12.33
N TYR A 50 9.29 -17.23 -11.85
CA TYR A 50 7.89 -17.49 -11.53
C TYR A 50 7.55 -16.78 -10.21
N VAL A 51 6.65 -15.84 -10.30
CA VAL A 51 6.18 -15.09 -9.13
C VAL A 51 5.11 -15.90 -8.42
N SER A 52 5.51 -16.63 -7.43
CA SER A 52 4.54 -17.17 -6.49
C SER A 52 4.93 -16.76 -5.07
N GLY A 53 4.07 -15.98 -4.45
CA GLY A 53 4.01 -15.83 -3.02
C GLY A 53 5.06 -14.96 -2.33
N CYS A 54 5.91 -14.22 -3.03
CA CYS A 54 6.80 -13.26 -2.37
C CYS A 54 6.35 -11.83 -2.62
N CYS A 55 6.30 -11.02 -1.56
CA CYS A 55 6.08 -9.59 -1.63
C CYS A 55 7.17 -8.83 -0.87
N HIS A 56 7.29 -7.55 -1.14
CA HIS A 56 8.29 -6.69 -0.50
C HIS A 56 7.60 -5.64 0.37
N SER A 57 8.09 -5.46 1.60
CA SER A 57 7.70 -4.36 2.48
C SER A 57 8.92 -3.52 2.78
N PHE A 58 8.74 -2.20 2.88
CA PHE A 58 9.83 -1.29 3.21
C PHE A 58 9.73 -0.86 4.67
N THR A 59 10.86 -0.94 5.37
CA THR A 59 11.03 -0.40 6.71
C THR A 59 11.22 1.12 6.67
N PRO A 60 11.03 1.85 7.78
CA PRO A 60 11.21 3.31 7.80
C PRO A 60 12.62 3.79 7.41
N ASP A 61 13.62 2.95 7.56
CA ASP A 61 15.00 3.18 7.14
C ASP A 61 15.26 2.89 5.65
N GLY A 62 14.21 2.48 4.91
CA GLY A 62 14.26 2.21 3.46
C GLY A 62 14.74 0.82 3.08
N ARG A 63 14.96 -0.08 4.05
CA ARG A 63 15.34 -1.47 3.79
C ARG A 63 14.13 -2.25 3.27
N CYS A 64 14.35 -3.06 2.23
CA CYS A 64 13.36 -3.96 1.67
C CYS A 64 13.32 -5.27 2.46
N VAL A 65 12.12 -5.68 2.86
CA VAL A 65 11.85 -6.96 3.55
C VAL A 65 11.04 -7.84 2.63
N SER A 66 11.56 -9.00 2.27
CA SER A 66 10.84 -10.00 1.44
C SER A 66 9.92 -10.85 2.33
N LEU A 67 8.67 -11.01 1.92
CA LEU A 67 7.66 -11.74 2.66
C LEU A 67 7.11 -12.91 1.84
N LEU A 68 6.91 -14.06 2.47
CA LEU A 68 6.00 -15.08 1.92
C LEU A 68 4.58 -14.53 2.01
N LYS A 69 3.91 -14.41 0.88
CA LYS A 69 2.52 -13.95 0.79
C LYS A 69 1.63 -15.11 0.39
N ILE A 70 0.78 -15.54 1.31
CA ILE A 70 -0.06 -16.72 1.14
C ILE A 70 -1.42 -16.55 1.83
N VAL A 71 -2.47 -17.17 1.29
CA VAL A 71 -3.73 -17.35 2.00
C VAL A 71 -3.75 -18.70 2.70
N LEU A 72 -4.32 -18.77 3.90
CA LEU A 72 -4.57 -20.02 4.60
C LEU A 72 -5.58 -20.89 3.80
N SER A 73 -6.57 -20.24 3.21
CA SER A 73 -7.58 -20.88 2.35
C SER A 73 -8.09 -19.87 1.32
N ASN A 74 -8.47 -20.36 0.14
CA ASN A 74 -9.25 -19.60 -0.83
C ASN A 74 -10.71 -20.08 -0.93
N ASP A 75 -11.14 -20.99 -0.07
CA ASP A 75 -12.51 -21.47 0.03
C ASP A 75 -13.35 -20.51 0.89
N CYS A 76 -14.11 -19.64 0.22
CA CYS A 76 -14.81 -18.52 0.84
C CYS A 76 -16.31 -18.74 0.90
N ILE A 77 -16.94 -18.42 2.04
CA ILE A 77 -18.40 -18.39 2.18
C ILE A 77 -19.02 -17.04 1.76
N TYR A 78 -18.18 -16.01 1.48
CA TYR A 78 -18.66 -14.71 1.02
C TYR A 78 -18.67 -14.63 -0.50
N ASP A 79 -19.60 -13.83 -1.02
CA ASP A 79 -19.77 -13.65 -2.46
C ASP A 79 -19.52 -12.19 -2.88
N CYS A 80 -18.36 -11.65 -2.50
CA CYS A 80 -17.92 -10.31 -2.92
C CYS A 80 -17.72 -10.29 -4.43
N LYS A 81 -18.48 -9.49 -5.17
CA LYS A 81 -18.56 -9.50 -6.64
C LYS A 81 -17.22 -9.26 -7.33
N TYR A 82 -16.33 -8.46 -6.72
CA TYR A 82 -14.99 -8.17 -7.25
C TYR A 82 -13.94 -9.25 -6.93
N CYS A 83 -14.27 -10.26 -6.12
CA CYS A 83 -13.28 -11.23 -5.63
C CYS A 83 -13.25 -12.49 -6.51
N PRO A 84 -12.07 -12.89 -7.05
CA PRO A 84 -11.96 -14.13 -7.81
C PRO A 84 -12.20 -15.40 -6.96
N ASN A 85 -12.03 -15.30 -5.64
CA ASN A 85 -12.24 -16.39 -4.70
C ASN A 85 -13.63 -16.35 -4.04
N ARG A 86 -14.59 -15.60 -4.61
CA ARG A 86 -15.96 -15.57 -4.07
C ARG A 86 -16.61 -16.95 -4.11
N TRP A 87 -17.63 -17.16 -3.28
CA TRP A 87 -18.31 -18.44 -3.16
C TRP A 87 -18.82 -18.98 -4.50
N SER A 88 -19.42 -18.12 -5.31
CA SER A 88 -20.01 -18.50 -6.60
C SER A 88 -18.98 -18.68 -7.73
N ALA A 89 -17.68 -18.43 -7.50
CA ALA A 89 -16.65 -18.58 -8.53
C ALA A 89 -16.25 -20.06 -8.69
N ASP A 90 -16.23 -20.52 -9.93
CA ASP A 90 -15.71 -21.84 -10.29
C ASP A 90 -14.19 -21.78 -10.44
N VAL A 91 -13.48 -21.91 -9.31
CA VAL A 91 -12.02 -21.91 -9.24
C VAL A 91 -11.51 -23.02 -8.36
N PRO A 92 -10.34 -23.58 -8.61
CA PRO A 92 -9.73 -24.58 -7.74
C PRO A 92 -9.63 -24.07 -6.28
N ARG A 93 -10.09 -24.89 -5.34
CA ARG A 93 -10.11 -24.56 -3.91
C ARG A 93 -9.04 -25.34 -3.17
N ALA A 94 -8.38 -24.67 -2.24
CA ALA A 94 -7.41 -25.29 -1.35
C ALA A 94 -7.45 -24.64 0.04
N THR A 95 -7.17 -25.45 1.07
CA THR A 95 -7.04 -24.99 2.45
C THR A 95 -5.81 -25.64 3.08
N ALA A 96 -4.91 -24.81 3.60
CA ALA A 96 -3.75 -25.28 4.35
C ALA A 96 -4.08 -25.47 5.83
N THR A 97 -3.32 -26.34 6.49
CA THR A 97 -3.31 -26.38 7.93
C THR A 97 -2.37 -25.33 8.52
N PRO A 98 -2.54 -24.91 9.77
CA PRO A 98 -1.58 -24.03 10.44
C PRO A 98 -0.16 -24.59 10.40
N GLU A 99 0.00 -25.91 10.56
CA GLU A 99 1.27 -26.62 10.52
C GLU A 99 1.94 -26.49 9.14
N GLU A 100 1.20 -26.72 8.06
CA GLU A 100 1.70 -26.58 6.70
C GLU A 100 2.24 -25.15 6.42
N ILE A 101 1.52 -24.11 6.88
CA ILE A 101 1.96 -22.72 6.75
C ILE A 101 3.21 -22.44 7.60
N CYS A 102 3.25 -22.97 8.82
CA CYS A 102 4.42 -22.80 9.70
C CYS A 102 5.66 -23.44 9.09
N GLU A 103 5.58 -24.71 8.69
CA GLU A 103 6.70 -25.44 8.09
C GLU A 103 7.20 -24.75 6.82
N LEU A 104 6.29 -24.36 5.92
CA LEU A 104 6.63 -23.62 4.71
C LEU A 104 7.36 -22.30 5.02
N THR A 105 6.84 -21.53 5.99
CA THR A 105 7.44 -20.25 6.40
C THR A 105 8.86 -20.44 6.93
N ILE A 106 9.05 -21.42 7.80
CA ILE A 106 10.35 -21.72 8.39
C ILE A 106 11.35 -22.24 7.36
N ASP A 107 10.93 -23.09 6.45
CA ASP A 107 11.77 -23.59 5.37
C ASP A 107 12.24 -22.49 4.43
N PHE A 108 11.35 -21.58 4.05
CA PHE A 108 11.71 -20.45 3.21
C PHE A 108 12.61 -19.44 3.93
N TYR A 109 12.36 -19.22 5.22
CA TYR A 109 13.21 -18.37 6.05
C TYR A 109 14.63 -18.95 6.21
N LYS A 110 14.75 -20.24 6.54
CA LYS A 110 16.06 -20.94 6.67
C LYS A 110 16.87 -20.92 5.37
N ARG A 111 16.20 -20.85 4.24
CA ARG A 111 16.84 -20.76 2.90
C ARG A 111 17.12 -19.33 2.46
N ASN A 112 16.88 -18.33 3.30
CA ASN A 112 17.02 -16.90 2.98
C ASN A 112 16.16 -16.42 1.78
N TYR A 113 15.01 -17.05 1.52
CA TYR A 113 14.10 -16.60 0.47
C TYR A 113 13.20 -15.48 0.95
N ILE A 114 12.89 -15.46 2.26
CA ILE A 114 12.00 -14.50 2.92
C ILE A 114 12.58 -14.06 4.26
N GLU A 115 12.15 -12.89 4.72
CA GLU A 115 12.41 -12.35 6.05
C GLU A 115 11.15 -12.35 6.93
N GLY A 116 9.99 -12.67 6.35
CA GLY A 116 8.73 -12.68 7.07
C GLY A 116 7.57 -13.31 6.33
N LEU A 117 6.40 -13.23 6.93
CA LEU A 117 5.15 -13.79 6.45
C LEU A 117 4.08 -12.71 6.31
N PHE A 118 3.38 -12.68 5.18
CA PHE A 118 2.08 -12.06 5.03
C PHE A 118 1.01 -13.14 4.89
N LEU A 119 0.18 -13.27 5.92
CA LEU A 119 -0.85 -14.29 6.01
C LEU A 119 -2.23 -13.66 5.93
N SER A 120 -3.03 -14.12 4.99
CA SER A 120 -4.46 -13.81 4.85
C SER A 120 -5.29 -15.10 4.73
N SER A 121 -6.60 -14.96 4.58
CA SER A 121 -7.49 -16.07 4.29
C SER A 121 -8.80 -15.58 3.67
N ALA A 122 -9.40 -16.41 2.83
CA ALA A 122 -10.83 -16.40 2.61
C ALA A 122 -11.56 -16.72 3.92
N VAL A 123 -12.84 -16.36 4.03
CA VAL A 123 -13.65 -16.67 5.22
C VAL A 123 -14.23 -18.08 5.06
N CYS A 124 -13.65 -19.05 5.79
CA CYS A 124 -14.07 -20.44 5.78
C CYS A 124 -15.09 -20.68 6.89
N LYS A 125 -16.16 -21.41 6.63
CA LYS A 125 -17.21 -21.77 7.60
C LYS A 125 -17.85 -20.54 8.29
N ASN A 126 -17.09 -19.82 9.09
CA ASN A 126 -17.49 -18.57 9.74
C ASN A 126 -16.26 -17.70 10.09
N PRO A 127 -16.44 -16.41 10.45
CA PRO A 127 -15.33 -15.51 10.77
C PRO A 127 -14.46 -15.98 11.94
N ASP A 128 -15.05 -16.46 13.03
CA ASP A 128 -14.33 -16.89 14.23
C ASP A 128 -13.46 -18.11 13.95
N TYR A 129 -14.00 -19.14 13.33
CA TYR A 129 -13.24 -20.32 12.91
C TYR A 129 -12.03 -19.93 12.06
N THR A 130 -12.23 -19.02 11.13
CA THR A 130 -11.12 -18.55 10.25
C THR A 130 -10.08 -17.80 11.05
N MET A 131 -10.51 -16.90 11.95
CA MET A 131 -9.59 -16.13 12.78
C MET A 131 -8.83 -17.00 13.79
N GLU A 132 -9.48 -18.02 14.37
CA GLU A 132 -8.83 -19.02 15.23
C GLU A 132 -7.69 -19.75 14.51
N ARG A 133 -7.92 -20.16 13.26
CA ARG A 133 -6.89 -20.83 12.43
C ARG A 133 -5.71 -19.92 12.14
N LEU A 134 -5.97 -18.64 11.81
CA LEU A 134 -4.95 -17.63 11.60
C LEU A 134 -4.16 -17.36 12.90
N LEU A 135 -4.87 -17.19 14.02
CA LEU A 135 -4.26 -17.03 15.35
C LEU A 135 -3.38 -18.22 15.72
N LEU A 136 -3.88 -19.44 15.53
CA LEU A 136 -3.13 -20.66 15.80
C LEU A 136 -1.81 -20.70 15.00
N THR A 137 -1.85 -20.31 13.71
CA THR A 137 -0.68 -20.27 12.85
C THR A 137 0.38 -19.29 13.40
N VAL A 138 0.00 -18.03 13.68
CA VAL A 138 0.96 -17.04 14.15
C VAL A 138 1.47 -17.35 15.57
N LYS A 139 0.63 -17.93 16.42
CA LYS A 139 0.99 -18.39 17.77
C LYS A 139 2.00 -19.53 17.74
N LYS A 140 1.80 -20.54 16.87
CA LYS A 140 2.76 -21.63 16.65
C LYS A 140 4.09 -21.10 16.13
N LEU A 141 4.09 -20.24 15.11
CA LEU A 141 5.32 -19.62 14.60
C LEU A 141 6.11 -18.95 15.71
N ARG A 142 5.49 -18.16 16.59
CA ARG A 142 6.17 -17.46 17.68
C ARG A 142 6.60 -18.37 18.81
N LYS A 143 5.74 -19.32 19.24
CA LYS A 143 5.97 -20.10 20.46
C LYS A 143 6.65 -21.44 20.22
N GLU A 144 6.28 -22.16 19.15
CA GLU A 144 6.80 -23.50 18.89
C GLU A 144 8.02 -23.46 17.97
N TYR A 145 7.97 -22.63 16.90
CA TYR A 145 9.08 -22.49 15.96
C TYR A 145 10.09 -21.39 16.33
N ASN A 146 9.82 -20.61 17.37
CA ASN A 146 10.65 -19.48 17.81
C ASN A 146 10.98 -18.51 16.66
N PHE A 147 10.01 -18.25 15.79
CA PHE A 147 10.17 -17.40 14.62
C PHE A 147 10.10 -15.93 15.01
N HIS A 148 11.18 -15.18 14.81
CA HIS A 148 11.26 -13.75 15.10
C HIS A 148 11.16 -12.85 13.85
N GLY A 149 10.95 -13.43 12.66
CA GLY A 149 10.73 -12.67 11.42
C GLY A 149 9.44 -11.85 11.46
N TYR A 150 9.30 -10.93 10.52
CA TYR A 150 8.14 -10.05 10.42
C TYR A 150 6.86 -10.83 10.07
N ILE A 151 5.77 -10.56 10.79
CA ILE A 151 4.45 -11.15 10.51
C ILE A 151 3.43 -10.03 10.25
N HIS A 152 2.90 -9.99 9.04
CA HIS A 152 1.72 -9.21 8.68
C HIS A 152 0.52 -10.14 8.60
N LEU A 153 -0.47 -9.92 9.44
CA LEU A 153 -1.70 -10.72 9.50
C LEU A 153 -2.88 -9.90 8.98
N LYS A 154 -3.66 -10.46 8.05
CA LYS A 154 -4.93 -9.88 7.65
C LYS A 154 -6.04 -10.39 8.58
N GLY A 155 -6.64 -9.48 9.32
CA GLY A 155 -7.74 -9.78 10.23
C GLY A 155 -9.04 -10.12 9.47
N ILE A 156 -9.88 -10.95 10.10
CA ILE A 156 -11.16 -11.36 9.53
C ILE A 156 -12.26 -10.44 10.07
N PRO A 157 -12.98 -9.71 9.19
CA PRO A 157 -14.12 -8.90 9.62
C PRO A 157 -15.19 -9.75 10.32
N ARG A 158 -15.79 -9.21 11.38
CA ARG A 158 -16.82 -9.86 12.22
C ARG A 158 -16.32 -11.01 13.09
N ALA A 159 -15.03 -11.30 13.15
CA ALA A 159 -14.49 -12.24 14.11
C ALA A 159 -14.51 -11.65 15.53
N ASP A 160 -14.55 -12.53 16.54
CA ASP A 160 -14.56 -12.16 17.96
C ASP A 160 -13.37 -11.25 18.32
N GLU A 161 -13.64 -10.21 19.10
CA GLU A 161 -12.64 -9.22 19.49
C GLU A 161 -11.48 -9.81 20.29
N LYS A 162 -11.73 -10.85 21.09
CA LYS A 162 -10.68 -11.51 21.88
C LYS A 162 -9.69 -12.23 20.97
N LEU A 163 -10.19 -12.91 19.93
CA LEU A 163 -9.33 -13.58 18.94
C LEU A 163 -8.44 -12.58 18.21
N MET A 164 -9.02 -11.42 17.84
CA MET A 164 -8.28 -10.35 17.15
C MET A 164 -7.21 -9.74 18.07
N ASN A 165 -7.55 -9.44 19.32
CA ASN A 165 -6.61 -8.89 20.29
C ASN A 165 -5.50 -9.89 20.64
N GLU A 166 -5.79 -11.18 20.77
CA GLU A 166 -4.77 -12.21 20.99
C GLU A 166 -3.84 -12.32 19.76
N ALA A 167 -4.40 -12.31 18.54
CA ALA A 167 -3.58 -12.35 17.33
C ALA A 167 -2.64 -11.15 17.20
N ALA A 168 -3.08 -9.97 17.64
CA ALA A 168 -2.28 -8.74 17.65
C ALA A 168 -1.04 -8.82 18.56
N MET A 169 -1.02 -9.72 19.54
CA MET A 169 0.16 -9.98 20.40
C MET A 169 1.25 -10.76 19.65
N TYR A 170 0.92 -11.46 18.57
CA TYR A 170 1.85 -12.29 17.80
C TYR A 170 2.21 -11.70 16.44
N ALA A 171 1.42 -10.77 15.93
CA ALA A 171 1.66 -10.08 14.66
C ALA A 171 2.41 -8.76 14.85
N ASP A 172 3.27 -8.41 13.89
CA ASP A 172 3.90 -7.09 13.86
C ASP A 172 2.95 -6.04 13.27
N ARG A 173 2.14 -6.43 12.29
CA ARG A 173 1.13 -5.61 11.66
C ARG A 173 -0.15 -6.38 11.44
N MET A 174 -1.29 -5.69 11.61
CA MET A 174 -2.58 -6.20 11.15
C MET A 174 -3.22 -5.27 10.12
N SER A 175 -4.00 -5.84 9.22
CA SER A 175 -4.78 -5.07 8.27
C SER A 175 -6.21 -5.60 8.16
N TYR A 176 -7.16 -4.67 8.05
CA TYR A 176 -8.54 -4.93 7.68
C TYR A 176 -8.83 -4.10 6.45
N ASN A 177 -9.24 -4.74 5.36
CA ASN A 177 -9.54 -4.00 4.15
C ASN A 177 -10.89 -3.30 4.27
N VAL A 178 -10.91 -1.99 4.07
CA VAL A 178 -12.16 -1.21 3.94
C VAL A 178 -12.89 -1.56 2.65
N GLU A 179 -12.16 -2.05 1.65
CA GLU A 179 -12.58 -2.48 0.32
C GLU A 179 -13.14 -1.33 -0.52
N LEU A 180 -14.26 -0.74 -0.13
CA LEU A 180 -14.98 0.28 -0.90
C LEU A 180 -15.25 1.54 -0.06
N PRO A 181 -15.28 2.73 -0.68
CA PRO A 181 -15.39 3.99 0.06
C PRO A 181 -16.74 4.20 0.75
N SER A 182 -17.85 3.67 0.22
CA SER A 182 -19.20 3.91 0.73
C SER A 182 -19.91 2.65 1.23
N GLU A 183 -20.86 2.82 2.15
CA GLU A 183 -21.75 1.73 2.59
C GLU A 183 -22.66 1.25 1.46
N LYS A 184 -23.07 2.17 0.56
CA LYS A 184 -23.87 1.84 -0.62
C LYS A 184 -23.13 0.87 -1.53
N SER A 185 -21.88 1.16 -1.82
CA SER A 185 -21.02 0.30 -2.67
C SER A 185 -20.69 -1.02 -2.00
N LEU A 186 -20.48 -1.04 -0.67
CA LEU A 186 -20.31 -2.28 0.07
C LEU A 186 -21.55 -3.17 -0.02
N LYS A 187 -22.75 -2.64 0.21
CA LYS A 187 -24.01 -3.41 0.08
C LYS A 187 -24.21 -3.99 -1.30
N LEU A 188 -23.81 -3.28 -2.34
CA LEU A 188 -23.93 -3.72 -3.73
C LEU A 188 -22.89 -4.80 -4.09
N LEU A 189 -21.64 -4.60 -3.72
CA LEU A 189 -20.50 -5.38 -4.22
C LEU A 189 -19.94 -6.39 -3.21
N ALA A 190 -20.24 -6.25 -1.93
CA ALA A 190 -19.80 -7.13 -0.85
C ALA A 190 -20.87 -7.27 0.25
N PRO A 191 -22.04 -7.85 -0.05
CA PRO A 191 -23.24 -7.77 0.79
C PRO A 191 -23.06 -8.36 2.20
N GLN A 192 -22.09 -9.25 2.41
CA GLN A 192 -21.77 -9.82 3.71
C GLN A 192 -20.88 -8.91 4.58
N LYS A 193 -20.43 -7.77 4.04
CA LYS A 193 -19.59 -6.78 4.75
C LYS A 193 -20.38 -5.49 5.00
N SER A 194 -20.11 -4.84 6.12
CA SER A 194 -20.62 -3.50 6.44
C SER A 194 -19.48 -2.61 6.90
N LYS A 195 -19.61 -1.29 6.78
CA LYS A 195 -18.61 -0.36 7.33
C LYS A 195 -18.35 -0.60 8.81
N GLU A 196 -19.39 -0.87 9.58
CA GLU A 196 -19.26 -1.16 11.00
C GLU A 196 -18.36 -2.39 11.21
N SER A 197 -18.64 -3.50 10.52
CA SER A 197 -17.85 -4.75 10.63
C SER A 197 -16.38 -4.59 10.23
N LEU A 198 -16.06 -3.59 9.39
CA LEU A 198 -14.71 -3.30 8.95
C LEU A 198 -13.99 -2.29 9.86
N LEU A 199 -14.71 -1.26 10.33
CA LEU A 199 -14.10 -0.15 11.06
C LEU A 199 -14.03 -0.39 12.58
N LEU A 200 -14.99 -1.16 13.15
CA LEU A 200 -14.98 -1.45 14.59
C LEU A 200 -13.72 -2.19 15.03
N PRO A 201 -13.28 -3.28 14.37
CA PRO A 201 -12.02 -3.94 14.70
C PRO A 201 -10.81 -3.01 14.64
N MET A 202 -10.75 -2.14 13.63
CA MET A 202 -9.66 -1.17 13.50
C MET A 202 -9.62 -0.18 14.67
N LYS A 203 -10.80 0.30 15.10
CA LYS A 203 -10.94 1.22 16.24
C LYS A 203 -10.51 0.55 17.54
N THR A 204 -10.97 -0.66 17.80
CA THR A 204 -10.59 -1.45 18.96
C THR A 204 -9.08 -1.67 19.02
N LEU A 205 -8.46 -2.12 17.93
CA LEU A 205 -7.01 -2.31 17.89
C LEU A 205 -6.24 -1.00 18.05
N ALA A 206 -6.75 0.13 17.56
CA ALA A 206 -6.13 1.43 17.78
C ALA A 206 -6.10 1.79 19.28
N LEU A 207 -7.24 1.65 19.96
CA LEU A 207 -7.34 1.89 21.41
C LEU A 207 -6.42 0.97 22.22
N GLN A 208 -6.40 -0.32 21.90
CA GLN A 208 -5.51 -1.29 22.55
C GLN A 208 -4.03 -0.96 22.28
N THR A 209 -3.69 -0.56 21.05
CA THR A 209 -2.32 -0.17 20.70
C THR A 209 -1.84 1.00 21.56
N GLU A 210 -2.66 2.04 21.75
CA GLU A 210 -2.30 3.17 22.59
C GLU A 210 -2.19 2.74 24.09
N LYS A 211 -3.12 1.94 24.60
CA LYS A 211 -3.08 1.40 25.94
C LYS A 211 -1.75 0.63 26.19
N TYR A 212 -1.40 -0.32 25.33
CA TYR A 212 -0.15 -1.10 25.49
C TYR A 212 1.10 -0.24 25.32
N LYS A 213 1.08 0.82 24.52
CA LYS A 213 2.18 1.78 24.44
C LYS A 213 2.38 2.53 25.79
N GLU A 214 1.30 2.94 26.42
CA GLU A 214 1.34 3.62 27.72
C GLU A 214 1.83 2.67 28.83
N GLU A 215 1.30 1.44 28.87
CA GLU A 215 1.72 0.40 29.81
C GLU A 215 3.21 0.06 29.64
N LYS A 216 3.70 0.01 28.40
CA LYS A 216 5.11 -0.19 28.08
C LYS A 216 5.99 0.96 28.59
N LYS A 217 5.55 2.22 28.43
CA LYS A 217 6.26 3.39 28.99
C LYS A 217 6.34 3.33 30.51
N LYS A 218 5.31 2.80 31.18
CA LYS A 218 5.27 2.61 32.65
C LYS A 218 5.99 1.34 33.11
N GLY A 219 6.57 0.53 32.21
CA GLY A 219 7.23 -0.74 32.56
C GLY A 219 6.25 -1.87 32.93
N GLN A 220 4.96 -1.67 32.79
CA GLN A 220 3.89 -2.62 33.13
C GLN A 220 3.66 -3.70 32.07
N PHE A 221 4.11 -3.45 30.83
CA PHE A 221 4.01 -4.38 29.72
C PHE A 221 5.36 -4.59 29.04
N LYS A 222 5.79 -5.85 28.93
CA LYS A 222 7.09 -6.25 28.33
C LYS A 222 6.93 -6.90 26.94
N GLY A 223 5.69 -7.08 26.48
CA GLY A 223 5.39 -7.76 25.22
C GLY A 223 5.43 -6.85 23.99
N HIS A 224 4.92 -7.38 22.89
CA HIS A 224 4.68 -6.67 21.64
C HIS A 224 3.19 -6.65 21.38
N PHE A 225 2.68 -5.54 20.89
CA PHE A 225 1.31 -5.39 20.39
C PHE A 225 1.35 -4.51 19.15
N LEU A 226 1.22 -5.13 17.98
CA LEU A 226 1.25 -4.48 16.67
C LEU A 226 2.32 -3.37 16.53
N PRO A 227 3.60 -3.66 16.72
CA PRO A 227 4.65 -2.62 16.70
C PRO A 227 4.72 -1.85 15.40
N ALA A 228 4.35 -2.47 14.26
CA ALA A 228 4.25 -1.82 12.95
C ALA A 228 2.84 -1.24 12.67
N GLY A 229 1.91 -1.37 13.62
CA GLY A 229 0.57 -0.76 13.57
C GLY A 229 -0.38 -1.42 12.57
N GLN A 230 -1.40 -0.66 12.19
CA GLN A 230 -2.47 -1.10 11.31
C GLN A 230 -2.39 -0.44 9.93
N THR A 231 -2.89 -1.15 8.92
CA THR A 231 -3.07 -0.67 7.55
C THR A 231 -4.42 -1.11 7.00
N THR A 232 -4.84 -0.52 5.89
CA THR A 232 -6.04 -0.93 5.15
C THR A 232 -5.80 -0.82 3.65
N GLN A 233 -6.72 -1.42 2.87
CA GLN A 233 -6.75 -1.34 1.41
C GLN A 233 -8.14 -0.92 0.95
N MET A 234 -8.20 -0.09 -0.10
CA MET A 234 -9.41 0.25 -0.85
C MET A 234 -9.23 -0.07 -2.32
N ILE A 235 -10.28 -0.58 -2.94
CA ILE A 235 -10.37 -0.82 -4.39
C ILE A 235 -10.88 0.47 -5.02
N ILE A 236 -10.14 1.00 -5.99
CA ILE A 236 -10.43 2.26 -6.66
C ILE A 236 -11.00 1.99 -8.04
N GLY A 237 -12.16 2.58 -8.33
CA GLY A 237 -12.80 2.46 -9.64
C GLY A 237 -13.66 1.22 -9.83
N ALA A 238 -13.83 0.36 -8.82
CA ALA A 238 -14.86 -0.68 -8.81
C ALA A 238 -16.28 -0.11 -8.53
N SER A 239 -16.34 1.12 -8.05
CA SER A 239 -17.54 1.82 -7.62
C SER A 239 -17.43 3.31 -7.96
N PRO A 240 -18.56 4.06 -7.99
CA PRO A 240 -18.61 5.40 -8.62
C PRO A 240 -18.05 6.54 -7.76
N GLU A 241 -17.56 6.27 -6.56
CA GLU A 241 -17.10 7.32 -5.66
C GLU A 241 -15.96 8.14 -6.25
N ALA A 242 -16.05 9.47 -6.06
CA ALA A 242 -15.02 10.42 -6.45
C ALA A 242 -13.79 10.34 -5.53
N ASP A 243 -12.64 10.81 -6.02
CA ASP A 243 -11.38 10.80 -5.26
C ASP A 243 -11.46 11.64 -3.98
N GLY A 244 -12.24 12.74 -3.99
CA GLY A 244 -12.51 13.53 -2.80
C GLY A 244 -13.16 12.73 -1.67
N GLN A 245 -14.12 11.85 -1.99
CA GLN A 245 -14.76 10.96 -1.01
C GLN A 245 -13.78 9.91 -0.49
N VAL A 246 -12.95 9.33 -1.38
CA VAL A 246 -11.89 8.37 -1.03
C VAL A 246 -10.90 9.00 -0.06
N LEU A 247 -10.42 10.20 -0.34
CA LEU A 247 -9.43 10.90 0.49
C LEU A 247 -10.02 11.37 1.83
N ARG A 248 -11.29 11.79 1.90
CA ARG A 248 -11.96 12.10 3.17
C ARG A 248 -12.05 10.88 4.08
N LEU A 249 -12.42 9.72 3.52
CA LEU A 249 -12.39 8.48 4.27
C LEU A 249 -10.97 8.15 4.74
N THR A 250 -9.98 8.28 3.87
CA THR A 250 -8.56 8.08 4.20
C THR A 250 -8.11 8.97 5.36
N GLN A 251 -8.39 10.26 5.31
CA GLN A 251 -8.05 11.20 6.38
C GLN A 251 -8.75 10.83 7.71
N ALA A 252 -10.01 10.42 7.65
CA ALA A 252 -10.77 9.97 8.83
C ALA A 252 -10.14 8.71 9.44
N LEU A 253 -9.70 7.76 8.60
CA LEU A 253 -9.03 6.53 9.04
C LEU A 253 -7.70 6.82 9.73
N TYR A 254 -6.91 7.76 9.23
CA TYR A 254 -5.67 8.20 9.91
C TYR A 254 -5.96 8.85 11.25
N ARG A 255 -6.93 9.76 11.31
CA ARG A 255 -7.24 10.52 12.53
C ARG A 255 -7.95 9.69 13.60
N LYS A 256 -8.92 8.85 13.20
CA LYS A 256 -9.80 8.14 14.16
C LYS A 256 -9.36 6.72 14.48
N ASN A 257 -8.70 6.05 13.53
CA ASN A 257 -8.31 4.63 13.67
C ASN A 257 -6.79 4.43 13.78
N GLY A 258 -6.00 5.51 13.80
CA GLY A 258 -4.55 5.45 13.98
C GLY A 258 -3.81 4.63 12.93
N LEU A 259 -4.37 4.51 11.73
CA LEU A 259 -3.77 3.75 10.64
C LEU A 259 -2.41 4.33 10.25
N LYS A 260 -1.49 3.46 9.87
CA LYS A 260 -0.17 3.85 9.37
C LYS A 260 -0.18 4.12 7.87
N ARG A 261 -1.03 3.41 7.12
CA ARG A 261 -1.16 3.58 5.67
C ARG A 261 -2.50 3.06 5.16
N VAL A 262 -3.04 3.74 4.16
CA VAL A 262 -4.10 3.27 3.29
C VAL A 262 -3.46 2.87 1.96
N TYR A 263 -3.77 1.67 1.48
CA TYR A 263 -3.36 1.20 0.17
C TYR A 263 -4.52 1.38 -0.80
N TYR A 264 -4.24 1.97 -1.95
CA TYR A 264 -5.16 2.09 -3.06
C TYR A 264 -4.82 1.00 -4.08
N SER A 265 -5.81 0.31 -4.58
CA SER A 265 -5.66 -0.71 -5.60
C SER A 265 -6.62 -0.41 -6.74
N SER A 266 -6.11 -0.10 -7.90
CA SER A 266 -6.94 0.07 -9.09
C SER A 266 -7.71 -1.20 -9.37
N TYR A 267 -9.00 -1.05 -9.62
CA TYR A 267 -9.86 -2.17 -10.02
C TYR A 267 -9.39 -2.75 -11.35
N VAL A 268 -9.25 -4.08 -11.38
CA VAL A 268 -8.97 -4.86 -12.58
C VAL A 268 -10.14 -5.83 -12.78
N PRO A 269 -10.75 -5.89 -13.97
CA PRO A 269 -11.90 -6.74 -14.26
C PRO A 269 -11.48 -8.21 -14.41
N VAL A 270 -11.19 -8.87 -13.27
CA VAL A 270 -10.86 -10.31 -13.20
C VAL A 270 -12.09 -11.19 -13.10
N VAL A 271 -13.25 -10.57 -12.88
CA VAL A 271 -14.55 -11.21 -12.73
C VAL A 271 -15.55 -10.43 -13.56
N SER A 272 -16.38 -11.12 -14.35
CA SER A 272 -17.51 -10.52 -15.03
C SER A 272 -18.73 -10.49 -14.10
N ASP A 273 -19.25 -9.29 -13.83
CA ASP A 273 -20.49 -9.07 -13.08
C ASP A 273 -21.12 -7.75 -13.55
N PRO A 274 -22.44 -7.70 -13.82
CA PRO A 274 -23.12 -6.49 -14.31
C PRO A 274 -23.01 -5.27 -13.39
N ALA A 275 -22.72 -5.46 -12.11
CA ALA A 275 -22.56 -4.39 -11.14
C ALA A 275 -21.12 -3.83 -11.07
N LEU A 276 -20.19 -4.38 -11.85
CA LEU A 276 -18.79 -3.97 -11.91
C LEU A 276 -18.47 -3.33 -13.27
N PRO A 277 -17.54 -2.38 -13.33
CA PRO A 277 -17.06 -1.84 -14.58
C PRO A 277 -16.41 -2.90 -15.48
N GLU A 278 -16.64 -2.84 -16.77
CA GLU A 278 -16.01 -3.73 -17.77
C GLU A 278 -14.53 -3.41 -17.99
N SER A 279 -14.13 -2.18 -17.77
CA SER A 279 -12.75 -1.72 -17.96
C SER A 279 -12.02 -1.53 -16.62
N ALA A 280 -10.71 -1.73 -16.66
CA ALA A 280 -9.85 -1.44 -15.51
C ALA A 280 -9.87 0.07 -15.17
N ALA A 281 -9.81 0.38 -13.89
CA ALA A 281 -9.55 1.76 -13.46
C ALA A 281 -8.12 2.14 -13.89
N GLY A 282 -7.96 3.36 -14.40
CA GLY A 282 -6.65 3.83 -14.85
C GLY A 282 -5.64 3.89 -13.70
N GLN A 283 -4.45 3.35 -13.92
CA GLN A 283 -3.36 3.37 -12.94
C GLN A 283 -2.95 4.78 -12.52
N LEU A 284 -3.06 5.75 -13.41
CA LEU A 284 -2.76 7.13 -13.10
C LEU A 284 -3.63 7.65 -11.95
N ARG A 285 -4.90 7.22 -11.86
CA ARG A 285 -5.80 7.57 -10.75
C ARG A 285 -5.28 7.03 -9.41
N GLU A 286 -4.84 5.78 -9.38
CA GLU A 286 -4.20 5.18 -8.20
C GLU A 286 -2.96 5.97 -7.80
N HIS A 287 -2.11 6.29 -8.76
CA HIS A 287 -0.90 7.07 -8.54
C HIS A 287 -1.20 8.46 -7.97
N ARG A 288 -2.22 9.16 -8.51
CA ARG A 288 -2.67 10.46 -8.00
C ARG A 288 -3.16 10.38 -6.55
N LEU A 289 -3.88 9.31 -6.21
CA LEU A 289 -4.32 9.07 -4.83
C LEU A 289 -3.14 8.85 -3.88
N TYR A 290 -2.12 8.10 -4.29
CA TYR A 290 -0.90 7.96 -3.48
C TYR A 290 -0.14 9.27 -3.33
N GLN A 291 -0.08 10.11 -4.37
CA GLN A 291 0.50 11.45 -4.28
C GLN A 291 -0.28 12.34 -3.30
N ALA A 292 -1.60 12.33 -3.37
CA ALA A 292 -2.47 13.06 -2.44
C ALA A 292 -2.33 12.55 -1.00
N ASP A 293 -2.33 11.22 -0.79
CA ASP A 293 -2.07 10.59 0.51
C ASP A 293 -0.74 11.03 1.12
N TRP A 294 0.29 11.17 0.29
CA TRP A 294 1.59 11.68 0.71
C TRP A 294 1.53 13.12 1.20
N LEU A 295 0.74 13.97 0.54
CA LEU A 295 0.50 15.36 0.97
C LEU A 295 -0.21 15.42 2.32
N LEU A 296 -1.23 14.57 2.53
CA LEU A 296 -1.95 14.49 3.80
C LEU A 296 -1.05 14.08 4.97
N ARG A 297 -0.17 13.09 4.75
CA ARG A 297 0.64 12.52 5.84
C ARG A 297 1.89 13.31 6.18
N PHE A 298 2.51 13.96 5.21
CA PHE A 298 3.85 14.51 5.37
C PHE A 298 4.00 15.99 5.05
N TYR A 299 2.99 16.61 4.43
CA TYR A 299 3.06 18.01 4.00
C TYR A 299 2.06 18.92 4.70
N GLY A 300 1.24 18.34 5.59
CA GLY A 300 0.25 19.11 6.34
C GLY A 300 -0.89 19.68 5.50
N PHE A 301 -1.18 19.06 4.35
CA PHE A 301 -2.38 19.38 3.59
C PHE A 301 -3.61 18.76 4.24
N SER A 302 -4.76 19.41 4.11
CA SER A 302 -6.07 18.80 4.32
C SER A 302 -6.67 18.31 3.01
N VAL A 303 -7.69 17.46 3.08
CA VAL A 303 -8.36 16.98 1.87
C VAL A 303 -9.01 18.12 1.11
N GLU A 304 -9.61 19.05 1.85
CA GLU A 304 -10.32 20.24 1.33
C GLU A 304 -9.39 21.14 0.52
N GLU A 305 -8.09 21.19 0.86
CA GLU A 305 -7.08 21.89 0.06
C GLU A 305 -6.77 21.15 -1.25
N ILE A 306 -6.84 19.82 -1.26
CA ILE A 306 -6.42 18.99 -2.39
C ILE A 306 -7.53 18.87 -3.44
N VAL A 307 -8.75 18.51 -3.00
CA VAL A 307 -9.88 18.19 -3.91
C VAL A 307 -11.21 18.32 -3.18
N ASP A 308 -12.25 18.78 -3.89
CA ASP A 308 -13.61 18.82 -3.38
C ASP A 308 -14.23 17.42 -3.28
N GLU A 309 -15.28 17.27 -2.44
CA GLU A 309 -15.84 15.96 -2.10
C GLU A 309 -16.36 15.18 -3.31
N GLY A 310 -17.02 15.87 -4.23
CA GLY A 310 -17.63 15.28 -5.42
C GLY A 310 -16.68 15.19 -6.62
N GLU A 311 -15.41 15.61 -6.47
CA GLU A 311 -14.48 15.73 -7.58
C GLU A 311 -13.40 14.66 -7.57
N ASN A 312 -12.83 14.43 -8.77
CA ASN A 312 -11.65 13.60 -8.95
C ASN A 312 -10.37 14.44 -9.00
N LEU A 313 -9.25 13.84 -8.64
CA LEU A 313 -7.93 14.44 -8.80
C LEU A 313 -7.63 14.70 -10.28
N SER A 314 -6.86 15.74 -10.55
CA SER A 314 -6.40 16.04 -11.91
C SER A 314 -5.58 14.88 -12.47
N MET A 315 -5.88 14.48 -13.69
CA MET A 315 -5.04 13.54 -14.45
C MET A 315 -3.86 14.23 -15.12
N GLU A 316 -3.97 15.54 -15.33
CA GLU A 316 -2.97 16.35 -16.02
C GLU A 316 -1.83 16.80 -15.09
N TYR A 317 -2.18 17.18 -13.85
CA TYR A 317 -1.21 17.66 -12.84
C TYR A 317 -1.19 16.77 -11.61
N ASP A 318 -0.01 16.63 -10.99
CA ASP A 318 0.04 16.06 -9.64
C ASP A 318 -0.76 16.93 -8.65
N PRO A 319 -1.27 16.35 -7.53
CA PRO A 319 -2.15 17.08 -6.60
C PRO A 319 -1.53 18.36 -6.03
N LYS A 320 -0.20 18.41 -5.85
CA LYS A 320 0.50 19.59 -5.36
C LYS A 320 0.58 20.69 -6.41
N CYS A 321 0.87 20.33 -7.65
CA CYS A 321 0.84 21.26 -8.78
C CYS A 321 -0.58 21.78 -9.01
N ALA A 322 -1.58 20.90 -8.98
CA ALA A 322 -2.99 21.29 -9.12
C ALA A 322 -3.42 22.29 -8.04
N TRP A 323 -3.02 22.05 -6.78
CA TRP A 323 -3.26 23.01 -5.70
C TRP A 323 -2.59 24.36 -5.95
N ALA A 324 -1.31 24.35 -6.31
CA ALA A 324 -0.55 25.59 -6.55
C ALA A 324 -1.14 26.41 -7.69
N LEU A 325 -1.60 25.76 -8.77
CA LEU A 325 -2.25 26.44 -9.90
C LEU A 325 -3.61 27.04 -9.54
N ARG A 326 -4.35 26.46 -8.58
CA ARG A 326 -5.60 27.07 -8.04
C ARG A 326 -5.32 28.23 -7.10
N ASN A 327 -4.09 28.29 -6.54
CA ASN A 327 -3.70 29.29 -5.55
C ASN A 327 -2.54 30.18 -6.03
N MET A 328 -2.52 30.52 -7.32
CA MET A 328 -1.44 31.33 -7.93
C MET A 328 -1.24 32.70 -7.25
N HIS A 329 -2.28 33.25 -6.62
CA HIS A 329 -2.20 34.50 -5.87
C HIS A 329 -1.27 34.45 -4.64
N LEU A 330 -0.92 33.26 -4.16
CA LEU A 330 0.05 33.04 -3.07
C LEU A 330 1.50 33.00 -3.57
N PHE A 331 1.72 32.99 -4.88
CA PHE A 331 3.03 32.82 -5.51
C PHE A 331 3.44 34.06 -6.34
N PRO A 332 4.75 34.28 -6.53
CA PRO A 332 5.88 33.51 -6.01
C PRO A 332 6.21 33.81 -4.54
N VAL A 333 6.74 32.81 -3.82
CA VAL A 333 7.19 32.97 -2.44
C VAL A 333 8.71 33.16 -2.36
N GLU A 334 9.17 34.07 -1.49
CA GLU A 334 10.60 34.28 -1.26
C GLU A 334 11.20 33.16 -0.40
N ILE A 335 12.12 32.39 -0.97
CA ILE A 335 12.67 31.17 -0.37
C ILE A 335 13.38 31.43 0.97
N ASN A 336 14.00 32.60 1.10
CA ASN A 336 14.73 33.01 2.30
C ASN A 336 13.84 33.47 3.46
N ARG A 337 12.54 33.68 3.20
CA ARG A 337 11.56 34.20 4.20
C ARG A 337 10.35 33.30 4.41
N ALA A 338 9.96 32.54 3.41
CA ALA A 338 8.74 31.72 3.43
C ALA A 338 8.70 30.77 4.64
N PRO A 339 7.56 30.66 5.35
CA PRO A 339 7.39 29.68 6.42
C PRO A 339 7.41 28.24 5.88
N LEU A 340 7.66 27.26 6.75
CA LEU A 340 7.71 25.83 6.38
C LEU A 340 6.47 25.41 5.59
N GLU A 341 5.30 25.80 6.05
CA GLU A 341 4.04 25.46 5.42
C GLU A 341 3.97 25.88 3.96
N MET A 342 4.43 27.09 3.65
CA MET A 342 4.47 27.59 2.27
C MET A 342 5.55 26.89 1.45
N LEU A 343 6.73 26.61 2.02
CA LEU A 343 7.75 25.82 1.33
C LEU A 343 7.25 24.42 0.96
N LEU A 344 6.49 23.78 1.84
CA LEU A 344 5.88 22.48 1.58
C LEU A 344 4.82 22.52 0.47
N ARG A 345 4.23 23.70 0.20
CA ARG A 345 3.22 23.89 -0.83
C ARG A 345 3.79 24.20 -2.21
N VAL A 346 5.08 24.57 -2.28
CA VAL A 346 5.76 24.84 -3.56
C VAL A 346 5.97 23.54 -4.37
N PRO A 347 5.45 23.44 -5.61
CA PRO A 347 5.78 22.32 -6.51
C PRO A 347 7.30 22.20 -6.70
N GLY A 348 7.82 20.97 -6.67
CA GLY A 348 9.25 20.71 -6.79
C GLY A 348 10.07 20.83 -5.49
N ILE A 349 9.49 21.33 -4.39
CA ILE A 349 10.13 21.32 -3.05
C ILE A 349 9.54 20.18 -2.22
N GLY A 350 10.31 19.12 -2.00
CA GLY A 350 9.94 18.01 -1.14
C GLY A 350 10.16 18.34 0.34
N ALA A 351 9.56 17.56 1.26
CA ALA A 351 9.69 17.77 2.70
C ALA A 351 11.15 17.84 3.16
N LYS A 352 12.00 16.91 2.72
CA LYS A 352 13.44 16.93 3.03
C LYS A 352 14.12 18.24 2.59
N ASN A 353 13.78 18.74 1.41
CA ASN A 353 14.35 19.97 0.90
C ASN A 353 13.81 21.21 1.61
N ALA A 354 12.52 21.22 1.99
CA ALA A 354 11.94 22.31 2.79
C ALA A 354 12.69 22.47 4.13
N TYR A 355 12.95 21.37 4.85
CA TYR A 355 13.75 21.41 6.09
C TYR A 355 15.21 21.83 5.84
N LYS A 356 15.85 21.34 4.77
CA LYS A 356 17.21 21.77 4.41
C LYS A 356 17.27 23.26 4.11
N ILE A 357 16.27 23.82 3.42
CA ILE A 357 16.17 25.27 3.13
C ILE A 357 16.04 26.04 4.43
N LEU A 358 15.16 25.62 5.35
CA LEU A 358 15.00 26.28 6.65
C LEU A 358 16.29 26.29 7.46
N GLU A 359 17.04 25.20 7.44
CA GLU A 359 18.29 25.12 8.18
C GLU A 359 19.38 25.98 7.51
N ALA A 360 19.59 25.82 6.22
CA ALA A 360 20.66 26.50 5.50
C ALA A 360 20.51 28.03 5.50
N ARG A 361 19.29 28.56 5.39
CA ARG A 361 19.04 30.00 5.38
C ARG A 361 19.34 30.71 6.71
N LYS A 362 19.55 29.96 7.81
CA LYS A 362 20.02 30.55 9.09
C LYS A 362 21.47 31.05 8.99
N TYR A 363 22.25 30.44 8.11
CA TYR A 363 23.69 30.69 8.01
C TYR A 363 24.08 31.48 6.75
N THR A 364 23.29 31.40 5.68
CA THR A 364 23.57 32.03 4.41
C THR A 364 22.31 32.34 3.62
N THR A 365 22.35 33.38 2.83
CA THR A 365 21.28 33.70 1.88
C THR A 365 21.30 32.72 0.71
N LEU A 366 20.20 32.06 0.47
CA LEU A 366 20.08 31.04 -0.58
C LEU A 366 19.83 31.67 -1.94
N SER A 367 20.50 31.15 -2.95
CA SER A 367 20.32 31.45 -4.38
C SER A 367 19.76 30.24 -5.12
N PHE A 368 19.40 30.42 -6.40
CA PHE A 368 18.98 29.28 -7.26
C PHE A 368 20.08 28.22 -7.41
N GLU A 369 21.36 28.61 -7.39
CA GLU A 369 22.48 27.67 -7.39
C GLU A 369 22.52 26.83 -6.10
N SER A 370 22.26 27.48 -4.95
CA SER A 370 22.15 26.78 -3.66
C SER A 370 21.04 25.73 -3.70
N LEU A 371 19.87 26.07 -4.28
CA LEU A 371 18.75 25.15 -4.44
C LEU A 371 19.07 23.98 -5.39
N THR A 372 19.86 24.24 -6.46
CA THR A 372 20.36 23.19 -7.37
C THR A 372 21.25 22.19 -6.62
N LYS A 373 22.20 22.69 -5.81
CA LYS A 373 23.09 21.86 -4.98
C LYS A 373 22.29 21.04 -3.95
N MET A 374 21.18 21.57 -3.46
CA MET A 374 20.24 20.86 -2.56
C MET A 374 19.36 19.82 -3.29
N LYS A 375 19.47 19.69 -4.63
CA LYS A 375 18.65 18.82 -5.47
C LYS A 375 17.15 19.16 -5.41
N VAL A 376 16.80 20.44 -5.37
CA VAL A 376 15.44 20.92 -5.57
C VAL A 376 15.06 20.75 -7.03
N ALA A 377 13.84 20.26 -7.33
CA ALA A 377 13.35 20.12 -8.70
C ALA A 377 13.00 21.49 -9.30
N LEU A 378 14.05 22.26 -9.68
CA LEU A 378 13.92 23.64 -10.16
C LEU A 378 13.13 23.75 -11.47
N LYS A 379 13.03 22.70 -12.29
CA LYS A 379 12.17 22.69 -13.49
C LYS A 379 10.72 23.07 -13.11
N ARG A 380 10.25 22.66 -11.91
CA ARG A 380 8.92 22.98 -11.37
C ARG A 380 8.97 24.17 -10.41
N ALA A 381 9.89 24.18 -9.45
CA ALA A 381 9.90 25.14 -8.35
C ALA A 381 10.13 26.59 -8.79
N LYS A 382 10.92 26.86 -9.84
CA LYS A 382 11.27 28.21 -10.32
C LYS A 382 10.06 29.09 -10.67
N HIS A 383 8.92 28.45 -10.99
CA HIS A 383 7.69 29.16 -11.35
C HIS A 383 6.89 29.66 -10.15
N PHE A 384 7.28 29.24 -8.95
CA PHE A 384 6.55 29.49 -7.69
C PHE A 384 7.40 30.16 -6.61
N ILE A 385 8.69 30.44 -6.89
CA ILE A 385 9.62 30.99 -5.90
C ILE A 385 10.42 32.20 -6.43
N THR A 386 10.85 33.03 -5.49
CA THR A 386 11.94 33.99 -5.66
C THR A 386 13.10 33.65 -4.74
N CYS A 387 14.31 34.05 -5.13
CA CYS A 387 15.50 34.01 -4.31
C CYS A 387 16.13 35.40 -4.31
N ASN A 388 16.15 36.11 -3.17
CA ASN A 388 16.60 37.51 -3.07
C ASN A 388 15.89 38.43 -4.06
N GLY A 389 14.59 38.30 -4.20
CA GLY A 389 13.78 39.08 -5.13
C GLY A 389 13.96 38.71 -6.61
N LYS A 390 14.86 37.79 -6.96
CA LYS A 390 15.03 37.33 -8.36
C LYS A 390 14.03 36.22 -8.67
N PHE A 391 13.36 36.35 -9.82
CA PHE A 391 12.40 35.38 -10.33
C PHE A 391 12.84 34.83 -11.68
N PHE A 392 12.85 33.52 -11.86
CA PHE A 392 13.24 32.83 -13.09
C PHE A 392 12.13 31.97 -13.69
N GLY A 393 10.92 32.13 -13.19
CA GLY A 393 9.73 31.44 -13.71
C GLY A 393 9.14 32.11 -14.95
N ALA A 394 8.21 31.43 -15.59
CA ALA A 394 7.37 32.06 -16.60
C ALA A 394 6.40 33.07 -15.94
N LYS A 395 6.13 34.15 -16.63
CA LYS A 395 5.26 35.24 -16.10
C LYS A 395 3.78 34.97 -16.34
N GLN A 396 3.45 34.23 -17.40
CA GLN A 396 2.06 33.93 -17.77
C GLN A 396 1.65 32.58 -17.21
N GLU A 397 0.50 32.50 -16.59
CA GLU A 397 -0.05 31.25 -16.01
C GLU A 397 -0.22 30.15 -17.06
N SER A 398 -0.68 30.49 -18.27
CA SER A 398 -0.82 29.55 -19.38
C SER A 398 0.54 28.89 -19.76
N ALA A 399 1.61 29.66 -19.75
CA ALA A 399 2.96 29.15 -19.99
C ALA A 399 3.42 28.23 -18.84
N ILE A 400 3.12 28.59 -17.57
CA ILE A 400 3.43 27.75 -16.42
C ILE A 400 2.72 26.40 -16.54
N ARG A 401 1.41 26.41 -16.87
CA ARG A 401 0.62 25.21 -17.06
C ARG A 401 1.24 24.26 -18.10
N GLY A 402 1.56 24.76 -19.29
CA GLY A 402 2.19 23.97 -20.35
C GLY A 402 3.56 23.39 -19.95
N LEU A 403 4.40 24.17 -19.25
CA LEU A 403 5.71 23.73 -18.79
C LEU A 403 5.64 22.66 -17.68
N LEU A 404 4.63 22.72 -16.82
CA LEU A 404 4.42 21.71 -15.78
C LEU A 404 3.98 20.37 -16.38
N VAL A 405 3.06 20.37 -17.36
CA VAL A 405 2.65 19.15 -18.09
C VAL A 405 3.86 18.54 -18.80
N ALA A 406 4.63 19.33 -19.53
CA ALA A 406 5.82 18.85 -20.22
C ALA A 406 6.86 18.24 -19.27
N ALA A 407 7.07 18.86 -18.09
CA ALA A 407 7.97 18.34 -17.07
C ALA A 407 7.49 17.00 -16.51
N GLU A 408 6.21 16.84 -16.28
CA GLU A 408 5.63 15.59 -15.75
C GLU A 408 5.68 14.47 -16.78
N THR A 409 5.37 14.76 -18.04
CA THR A 409 5.45 13.79 -19.14
C THR A 409 6.89 13.31 -19.34
N GLN A 410 7.87 14.21 -19.23
CA GLN A 410 9.29 13.87 -19.34
C GLN A 410 9.77 12.99 -18.18
N GLU A 411 9.39 13.30 -16.93
CA GLU A 411 9.72 12.49 -15.75
C GLU A 411 9.10 11.09 -15.86
N SER A 412 7.86 10.99 -16.33
CA SER A 412 7.18 9.72 -16.56
C SER A 412 7.86 8.91 -17.67
N ALA A 413 8.29 9.55 -18.76
CA ALA A 413 9.02 8.92 -19.84
C ALA A 413 10.42 8.45 -19.42
N GLU A 414 11.13 9.23 -18.61
CA GLU A 414 12.43 8.86 -18.05
C GLU A 414 12.30 7.66 -17.09
N GLN A 415 11.26 7.61 -16.26
CA GLN A 415 10.94 6.44 -15.43
C GLN A 415 10.61 5.22 -16.29
N LEU A 416 9.77 5.35 -17.30
CA LEU A 416 9.45 4.27 -18.23
C LEU A 416 10.68 3.78 -18.98
N ASN A 417 11.57 4.67 -19.42
CA ASN A 417 12.83 4.29 -20.08
C ASN A 417 13.82 3.57 -19.15
N LEU A 418 13.86 3.93 -17.86
CA LEU A 418 14.66 3.20 -16.86
C LEU A 418 14.15 1.77 -16.66
N PHE A 419 12.84 1.57 -16.75
CA PHE A 419 12.20 0.26 -16.66
C PHE A 419 12.16 -0.49 -17.99
N SER A 420 12.06 0.18 -19.13
CA SER A 420 12.07 -0.44 -20.47
C SER A 420 13.44 -0.96 -20.89
N ALA A 421 14.52 -0.40 -20.35
CA ALA A 421 15.86 -0.99 -20.48
C ALA A 421 15.98 -2.38 -19.79
N ILE A 422 15.00 -2.72 -18.95
CA ILE A 422 14.95 -3.98 -18.17
C ILE A 422 13.84 -4.91 -18.66
N SER A 423 12.93 -4.49 -19.57
CA SER A 423 11.68 -5.22 -19.86
C SER A 423 11.35 -5.36 -21.35
N THR A 424 11.03 -6.58 -21.76
CA THR A 424 10.32 -6.87 -23.00
C THR A 424 8.85 -6.43 -22.93
N PRO A 425 8.13 -6.21 -24.05
CA PRO A 425 6.78 -5.63 -24.10
C PRO A 425 5.71 -6.28 -23.20
N GLN A 426 5.86 -7.58 -22.87
CA GLN A 426 4.97 -8.28 -21.94
C GLN A 426 5.18 -7.85 -20.47
N ASN A 427 6.35 -7.33 -20.13
CA ASN A 427 6.64 -6.84 -18.77
C ASN A 427 6.15 -5.41 -18.55
N ALA A 428 5.94 -4.62 -19.61
CA ALA A 428 5.36 -3.29 -19.50
C ALA A 428 3.90 -3.32 -19.00
N LEU A 429 3.11 -4.33 -19.40
CA LEU A 429 1.76 -4.56 -18.89
C LEU A 429 1.75 -4.97 -17.40
N ILE A 430 2.79 -5.64 -16.93
CA ILE A 430 2.92 -6.13 -15.54
C ILE A 430 3.53 -5.06 -14.63
N ALA A 431 4.49 -4.26 -15.13
CA ALA A 431 4.99 -3.06 -14.44
C ALA A 431 3.88 -2.00 -14.30
N LEU A 432 2.95 -1.97 -15.22
CA LEU A 432 1.74 -1.19 -15.16
C LEU A 432 0.72 -1.69 -14.09
N HIS A 433 0.79 -2.90 -13.58
CA HIS A 433 -0.18 -3.47 -12.63
C HIS A 433 0.27 -3.49 -11.16
N GLY A 434 1.12 -2.58 -10.70
CA GLY A 434 1.30 -2.40 -9.26
C GLY A 434 2.72 -2.28 -8.75
N GLN A 435 3.62 -1.68 -9.51
CA GLN A 435 4.98 -1.42 -9.06
C GLN A 435 5.37 0.04 -9.19
N LEU A 436 5.06 0.80 -8.19
CA LEU A 436 5.89 1.93 -7.72
C LEU A 436 5.61 2.18 -6.24
#